data_951bdef0ac55cbca906d8674c6478dae
#
_entry.id   951bdef0ac55cbca906d8674c6478dae
#
_cell.length_a   1.000
_cell.length_b   1.000
_cell.length_c   1.000
_cell.angle_alpha   90.00
_cell.angle_beta   90.00
_cell.angle_gamma   90.00
#
_symmetry.space_group_name_H-M   'P 1'
#
loop_
_entity.id
_entity.type
_entity.pdbx_description
1 polymer ?
#
loop_
_entity_poly.entity_id
_entity_poly.type
_entity_poly.pdbx_seq_one_letter_code
_entity_poly.pdbx_strand_id
1 'polypeptide(L)'
;MKTITINTKPFNDQRPGTSGLRKKVKVFQTPHYLENFVQAIFDTQTDLRGGTLVLGGDGRFYNREAIQVILRMASANGLKRVLVGQGGLLSTPAASCIIRKYQTDGGIILSASHNPGGPDEDFGIKFNTPNGGPAPESVTEAIFQRTTSITQYDTVESQPIDIDTLGESTSGNTTIQIVDSVKDYADLMMQLFDFERIRQLFDSGLFSMRFD
;
A
#
# COMPACT_ATOMS: atom_id res chain seq x y z
N MET A 1 1.12 23.05 3.08
CA MET A 1 0.37 22.64 4.29
C MET A 1 1.33 22.61 5.48
N LYS A 2 0.82 22.83 6.69
CA LYS A 2 1.64 22.76 7.92
C LYS A 2 1.63 21.33 8.42
N THR A 3 2.82 20.79 8.71
CA THR A 3 2.96 19.51 9.42
C THR A 3 2.49 19.67 10.87
N ILE A 4 1.74 18.68 11.33
CA ILE A 4 1.23 18.57 12.69
C ILE A 4 1.82 17.30 13.29
N THR A 5 2.54 17.45 14.40
CA THR A 5 3.06 16.32 15.16
C THR A 5 2.05 15.93 16.25
N ILE A 6 1.63 14.68 16.24
CA ILE A 6 0.66 14.13 17.20
C ILE A 6 1.38 13.17 18.15
N ASN A 7 1.22 13.39 19.45
CA ASN A 7 1.75 12.49 20.47
C ASN A 7 0.95 11.19 20.50
N THR A 8 1.65 10.08 20.68
CA THR A 8 1.07 8.74 20.76
C THR A 8 1.81 7.86 21.77
N LYS A 9 1.40 6.62 21.87
CA LYS A 9 2.07 5.58 22.67
C LYS A 9 2.25 4.33 21.84
N PRO A 10 3.31 3.54 22.09
CA PRO A 10 3.50 2.24 21.45
C PRO A 10 2.32 1.29 21.68
N PHE A 11 2.06 0.45 20.68
CA PHE A 11 1.21 -0.74 20.83
C PHE A 11 2.11 -1.98 20.88
N ASN A 12 1.76 -2.94 21.72
CA ASN A 12 2.62 -4.11 21.97
C ASN A 12 2.47 -5.23 20.94
N ASP A 13 1.53 -5.07 20.00
CA ASP A 13 1.09 -6.13 19.09
C ASP A 13 1.28 -5.81 17.62
N GLN A 14 2.07 -4.79 17.26
CA GLN A 14 2.33 -4.35 15.89
C GLN A 14 3.48 -5.12 15.20
N ARG A 15 3.76 -6.35 15.62
CA ARG A 15 4.74 -7.20 14.94
C ARG A 15 4.17 -7.74 13.63
N PRO A 16 4.74 -7.37 12.46
CA PRO A 16 4.34 -7.95 11.20
C PRO A 16 4.81 -9.41 11.10
N GLY A 17 4.00 -10.24 10.44
CA GLY A 17 4.46 -11.53 9.94
C GLY A 17 5.13 -11.38 8.56
N THR A 18 5.48 -12.51 7.94
CA THR A 18 6.06 -12.56 6.57
C THR A 18 5.20 -11.85 5.51
N SER A 19 3.90 -11.73 5.76
CA SER A 19 2.94 -11.08 4.84
C SER A 19 2.37 -9.77 5.38
N GLY A 20 3.11 -9.10 6.26
CA GLY A 20 2.72 -7.82 6.85
C GLY A 20 1.98 -7.94 8.19
N LEU A 21 1.50 -6.82 8.70
CA LEU A 21 0.69 -6.74 9.91
C LEU A 21 -0.76 -6.99 9.55
N ARG A 22 -1.38 -8.01 10.16
CA ARG A 22 -2.80 -8.37 9.98
C ARG A 22 -3.51 -8.39 11.31
N LYS A 23 -4.62 -7.67 11.42
CA LYS A 23 -5.50 -7.58 12.59
C LYS A 23 -6.93 -7.36 12.13
N LYS A 24 -7.88 -7.49 13.04
CA LYS A 24 -9.27 -7.08 12.80
C LYS A 24 -9.34 -5.57 12.47
N VAL A 25 -10.26 -5.19 11.60
CA VAL A 25 -10.51 -3.79 11.22
C VAL A 25 -10.64 -2.90 12.47
N LYS A 26 -11.39 -3.34 13.48
CA LYS A 26 -11.59 -2.61 14.74
C LYS A 26 -10.29 -2.29 15.48
N VAL A 27 -9.26 -3.14 15.35
CA VAL A 27 -7.94 -2.88 15.91
C VAL A 27 -7.26 -1.75 15.15
N PHE A 28 -7.30 -1.79 13.81
CA PHE A 28 -6.74 -0.71 12.99
C PHE A 28 -7.48 0.63 13.16
N GLN A 29 -8.76 0.59 13.51
CA GLN A 29 -9.57 1.78 13.80
C GLN A 29 -9.32 2.33 15.23
N THR A 30 -8.55 1.64 16.07
CA THR A 30 -8.11 2.21 17.34
C THR A 30 -7.29 3.48 17.07
N PRO A 31 -7.58 4.60 17.75
CA PRO A 31 -6.84 5.85 17.54
C PRO A 31 -5.32 5.62 17.59
N HIS A 32 -4.63 6.15 16.58
CA HIS A 32 -3.16 6.10 16.41
C HIS A 32 -2.58 4.72 16.02
N TYR A 33 -3.39 3.65 15.90
CA TYR A 33 -2.87 2.31 15.63
C TYR A 33 -2.25 2.20 14.22
N LEU A 34 -3.00 2.61 13.20
CA LEU A 34 -2.51 2.63 11.83
C LEU A 34 -1.36 3.61 11.66
N GLU A 35 -1.53 4.81 12.22
CA GLU A 35 -0.56 5.91 12.11
C GLU A 35 0.79 5.52 12.72
N ASN A 36 0.82 4.84 13.86
CA ASN A 36 2.06 4.37 14.46
C ASN A 36 2.81 3.41 13.55
N PHE A 37 2.13 2.48 12.94
CA PHE A 37 2.77 1.53 12.02
C PHE A 37 3.27 2.21 10.74
N VAL A 38 2.50 3.12 10.18
CA VAL A 38 2.89 3.90 8.99
C VAL A 38 4.08 4.81 9.29
N GLN A 39 4.08 5.50 10.44
CA GLN A 39 5.21 6.32 10.85
C GLN A 39 6.48 5.48 11.05
N ALA A 40 6.35 4.28 11.63
CA ALA A 40 7.48 3.36 11.78
C ALA A 40 8.07 2.93 10.41
N ILE A 41 7.23 2.77 9.38
CA ILE A 41 7.71 2.55 8.00
C ILE A 41 8.51 3.79 7.54
N PHE A 42 7.97 4.99 7.65
CA PHE A 42 8.63 6.21 7.17
C PHE A 42 9.91 6.53 7.93
N ASP A 43 9.96 6.24 9.23
CA ASP A 43 11.15 6.46 10.06
C ASP A 43 12.29 5.49 9.72
N THR A 44 11.96 4.27 9.32
CA THR A 44 12.95 3.22 9.04
C THR A 44 13.34 3.13 7.57
N GLN A 45 12.45 3.53 6.67
CA GLN A 45 12.69 3.56 5.22
C GLN A 45 13.02 4.99 4.77
N THR A 46 14.23 5.46 5.11
CA THR A 46 14.64 6.86 4.97
C THR A 46 14.67 7.36 3.51
N ASP A 47 14.83 6.46 2.54
CA ASP A 47 14.83 6.78 1.11
C ASP A 47 13.45 7.26 0.61
N LEU A 48 12.38 6.97 1.38
CA LEU A 48 11.05 7.51 1.09
C LEU A 48 10.98 9.03 1.27
N ARG A 49 11.86 9.64 2.08
CA ARG A 49 11.90 11.10 2.21
C ARG A 49 12.47 11.71 0.92
N GLY A 50 11.66 12.51 0.24
CA GLY A 50 11.98 13.02 -1.10
C GLY A 50 11.78 11.99 -2.22
N GLY A 51 11.42 10.76 -1.86
CA GLY A 51 11.20 9.64 -2.76
C GLY A 51 9.74 9.46 -3.20
N THR A 52 9.49 8.33 -3.86
CA THR A 52 8.20 7.94 -4.41
C THR A 52 7.69 6.64 -3.78
N LEU A 53 6.44 6.64 -3.32
CA LEU A 53 5.77 5.47 -2.74
C LEU A 53 4.64 4.98 -3.67
N VAL A 54 4.48 3.66 -3.81
CA VAL A 54 3.27 3.05 -4.38
C VAL A 54 2.29 2.73 -3.25
N LEU A 55 1.01 2.98 -3.46
CA LEU A 55 -0.03 2.77 -2.45
C LEU A 55 -1.29 2.18 -3.08
N GLY A 56 -1.81 1.12 -2.50
CA GLY A 56 -3.08 0.50 -2.88
C GLY A 56 -3.31 -0.81 -2.15
N GLY A 57 -4.41 -1.47 -2.45
CA GLY A 57 -4.77 -2.71 -1.78
C GLY A 57 -5.85 -3.51 -2.50
N ASP A 58 -6.42 -4.50 -1.82
CA ASP A 58 -7.43 -5.41 -2.37
C ASP A 58 -8.88 -4.87 -2.28
N GLY A 59 -9.05 -3.63 -1.81
CA GLY A 59 -10.36 -2.96 -1.75
C GLY A 59 -11.26 -3.42 -0.60
N ARG A 60 -10.73 -4.17 0.36
CA ARG A 60 -11.49 -4.58 1.54
C ARG A 60 -11.95 -3.40 2.38
N PHE A 61 -12.87 -3.68 3.32
CA PHE A 61 -13.34 -2.69 4.27
C PHE A 61 -12.17 -1.96 4.96
N TYR A 62 -12.29 -0.66 5.17
CA TYR A 62 -11.28 0.25 5.71
C TYR A 62 -10.12 0.62 4.74
N ASN A 63 -10.07 0.07 3.53
CA ASN A 63 -8.99 0.34 2.57
C ASN A 63 -8.91 1.84 2.20
N ARG A 64 -10.04 2.46 1.90
CA ARG A 64 -10.10 3.85 1.44
C ARG A 64 -9.72 4.83 2.55
N GLU A 65 -10.22 4.60 3.76
CA GLU A 65 -9.92 5.41 4.94
C GLU A 65 -8.42 5.34 5.29
N ALA A 66 -7.86 4.14 5.27
CA ALA A 66 -6.43 3.92 5.50
C ALA A 66 -5.56 4.64 4.45
N ILE A 67 -5.95 4.62 3.18
CA ILE A 67 -5.26 5.37 2.11
C ILE A 67 -5.24 6.86 2.44
N GLN A 68 -6.37 7.45 2.84
CA GLN A 68 -6.42 8.87 3.19
C GLN A 68 -5.52 9.22 4.38
N VAL A 69 -5.44 8.34 5.38
CA VAL A 69 -4.49 8.51 6.50
C VAL A 69 -3.06 8.49 6.00
N ILE A 70 -2.69 7.48 5.20
CA ILE A 70 -1.33 7.31 4.66
C ILE A 70 -0.93 8.49 3.78
N LEU A 71 -1.82 9.01 2.94
CA LEU A 71 -1.54 10.18 2.07
C LEU A 71 -1.22 11.43 2.87
N ARG A 72 -1.98 11.72 3.95
CA ARG A 72 -1.69 12.84 4.85
C ARG A 72 -0.35 12.68 5.55
N MET A 73 -0.03 11.47 6.00
CA MET A 73 1.24 11.17 6.65
C MET A 73 2.41 11.22 5.67
N ALA A 74 2.24 10.74 4.44
CA ALA A 74 3.25 10.83 3.39
C ALA A 74 3.63 12.29 3.11
N SER A 75 2.64 13.17 3.03
CA SER A 75 2.86 14.61 2.85
C SER A 75 3.63 15.22 4.02
N ALA A 76 3.29 14.86 5.26
CA ALA A 76 3.97 15.36 6.46
C ALA A 76 5.42 14.86 6.58
N ASN A 77 5.67 13.62 6.14
CA ASN A 77 6.98 12.98 6.18
C ASN A 77 7.88 13.32 4.97
N GLY A 78 7.42 14.22 4.10
CA GLY A 78 8.24 14.78 3.03
C GLY A 78 8.45 13.85 1.83
N LEU A 79 7.53 12.94 1.55
CA LEU A 79 7.53 12.19 0.31
C LEU A 79 7.32 13.14 -0.88
N LYS A 80 8.06 12.93 -1.96
CA LYS A 80 7.91 13.74 -3.18
C LYS A 80 6.66 13.33 -3.96
N ARG A 81 6.37 12.03 -4.03
CA ARG A 81 5.28 11.48 -4.85
C ARG A 81 4.67 10.23 -4.23
N VAL A 82 3.36 10.07 -4.41
CA VAL A 82 2.66 8.82 -4.11
C VAL A 82 1.87 8.40 -5.35
N LEU A 83 2.13 7.18 -5.85
CA LEU A 83 1.35 6.54 -6.93
C LEU A 83 0.26 5.69 -6.27
N VAL A 84 -1.00 6.07 -6.48
CA VAL A 84 -2.15 5.37 -5.88
C VAL A 84 -2.91 4.65 -6.98
N GLY A 85 -3.20 3.36 -6.78
CA GLY A 85 -4.09 2.65 -7.68
C GLY A 85 -5.49 3.26 -7.71
N GLN A 86 -6.10 3.39 -8.88
CA GLN A 86 -7.44 3.94 -9.06
C GLN A 86 -8.45 3.24 -8.12
N GLY A 87 -9.27 4.02 -7.42
CA GLY A 87 -10.17 3.52 -6.38
C GLY A 87 -9.47 2.97 -5.13
N GLY A 88 -8.16 3.16 -5.01
CA GLY A 88 -7.32 2.55 -3.97
C GLY A 88 -6.99 1.08 -4.26
N LEU A 89 -7.25 0.59 -5.47
CA LEU A 89 -7.11 -0.82 -5.84
C LEU A 89 -5.77 -1.09 -6.49
N LEU A 90 -5.02 -2.04 -5.93
CA LEU A 90 -3.85 -2.66 -6.54
C LEU A 90 -3.72 -4.09 -6.03
N SER A 91 -3.77 -5.06 -6.92
CA SER A 91 -3.38 -6.41 -6.55
C SER A 91 -1.90 -6.45 -6.16
N THR A 92 -1.50 -7.40 -5.34
CA THR A 92 -0.09 -7.53 -4.94
C THR A 92 0.87 -7.59 -6.13
N PRO A 93 0.61 -8.38 -7.20
CA PRO A 93 1.50 -8.40 -8.37
C PRO A 93 1.46 -7.10 -9.18
N ALA A 94 0.31 -6.40 -9.25
CA ALA A 94 0.23 -5.10 -9.91
C ALA A 94 1.05 -4.05 -9.17
N ALA A 95 0.94 -3.98 -7.83
CA ALA A 95 1.77 -3.09 -7.02
C ALA A 95 3.27 -3.37 -7.22
N SER A 96 3.66 -4.65 -7.21
CA SER A 96 5.04 -5.08 -7.47
C SER A 96 5.52 -4.67 -8.88
N CYS A 97 4.67 -4.77 -9.90
CA CYS A 97 4.94 -4.31 -11.25
C CYS A 97 5.16 -2.79 -11.30
N ILE A 98 4.27 -2.01 -10.68
CA ILE A 98 4.34 -0.54 -10.65
C ILE A 98 5.61 -0.08 -9.92
N ILE A 99 5.95 -0.67 -8.77
CA ILE A 99 7.19 -0.36 -8.03
C ILE A 99 8.41 -0.47 -8.95
N ARG A 100 8.54 -1.58 -9.69
CA ARG A 100 9.68 -1.79 -10.60
C ARG A 100 9.63 -0.90 -11.83
N LYS A 101 8.45 -0.77 -12.46
CA LYS A 101 8.28 0.00 -13.69
C LYS A 101 8.61 1.47 -13.49
N TYR A 102 8.14 2.05 -12.39
CA TYR A 102 8.36 3.46 -12.08
C TYR A 102 9.57 3.72 -11.20
N GLN A 103 10.35 2.66 -10.87
CA GLN A 103 11.56 2.73 -10.06
C GLN A 103 11.32 3.50 -8.75
N THR A 104 10.26 3.13 -8.03
CA THR A 104 9.88 3.80 -6.78
C THR A 104 10.68 3.26 -5.60
N ASP A 105 10.72 4.02 -4.50
CA ASP A 105 11.48 3.70 -3.30
C ASP A 105 10.77 2.66 -2.40
N GLY A 106 9.64 2.17 -2.84
CA GLY A 106 8.87 1.09 -2.21
C GLY A 106 7.37 1.24 -2.38
N GLY A 107 6.61 0.39 -1.68
CA GLY A 107 5.16 0.42 -1.73
C GLY A 107 4.51 -0.06 -0.43
N ILE A 108 3.38 0.53 -0.09
CA ILE A 108 2.49 0.05 0.97
C ILE A 108 1.29 -0.64 0.30
N ILE A 109 1.07 -1.90 0.66
CA ILE A 109 -0.02 -2.72 0.12
C ILE A 109 -0.97 -3.08 1.26
N LEU A 110 -2.23 -2.68 1.09
CA LEU A 110 -3.31 -2.87 2.06
C LEU A 110 -4.08 -4.14 1.70
N SER A 111 -3.71 -5.25 2.35
CA SER A 111 -4.32 -6.55 2.09
C SER A 111 -4.10 -7.51 3.26
N ALA A 112 -5.09 -8.31 3.60
CA ALA A 112 -4.96 -9.47 4.47
C ALA A 112 -5.09 -10.79 3.68
N SER A 113 -4.77 -10.77 2.38
CA SER A 113 -4.78 -11.95 1.49
C SER A 113 -6.17 -12.60 1.43
N HIS A 114 -6.25 -13.91 1.70
CA HIS A 114 -7.48 -14.72 1.70
C HIS A 114 -8.31 -14.61 2.99
N ASN A 115 -7.86 -13.85 3.98
CA ASN A 115 -8.64 -13.66 5.19
C ASN A 115 -9.95 -12.93 4.87
N PRO A 116 -11.07 -13.24 5.55
CA PRO A 116 -12.34 -12.56 5.32
C PRO A 116 -12.22 -11.04 5.39
N GLY A 117 -12.95 -10.34 4.52
CA GLY A 117 -13.07 -8.89 4.50
C GLY A 117 -14.44 -8.44 5.03
N GLY A 118 -14.48 -7.34 5.74
CA GLY A 118 -15.71 -6.78 6.30
C GLY A 118 -15.43 -5.90 7.52
N PRO A 119 -16.45 -5.23 8.09
CA PRO A 119 -16.26 -4.30 9.19
C PRO A 119 -15.77 -4.97 10.49
N ASP A 120 -16.07 -6.25 10.68
CA ASP A 120 -15.64 -7.05 11.83
C ASP A 120 -14.50 -8.02 11.49
N GLU A 121 -14.05 -7.99 10.23
CA GLU A 121 -13.10 -8.94 9.69
C GLU A 121 -11.68 -8.35 9.60
N ASP A 122 -10.78 -9.01 8.86
CA ASP A 122 -9.36 -8.71 8.89
C ASP A 122 -8.99 -7.58 7.91
N PHE A 123 -8.07 -6.75 8.35
CA PHE A 123 -7.34 -5.77 7.55
C PHE A 123 -5.85 -6.07 7.64
N GLY A 124 -5.08 -5.65 6.65
CA GLY A 124 -3.64 -5.85 6.64
C GLY A 124 -2.89 -4.74 5.94
N ILE A 125 -1.67 -4.51 6.38
CA ILE A 125 -0.73 -3.55 5.80
C ILE A 125 0.64 -4.20 5.70
N LYS A 126 1.30 -4.08 4.55
CA LYS A 126 2.67 -4.55 4.32
C LYS A 126 3.47 -3.55 3.52
N PHE A 127 4.77 -3.56 3.73
CA PHE A 127 5.74 -2.80 2.94
C PHE A 127 6.42 -3.73 1.91
N ASN A 128 6.52 -3.26 0.68
CA ASN A 128 7.32 -3.85 -0.38
C ASN A 128 8.50 -2.93 -0.70
N THR A 129 9.68 -3.53 -0.85
CA THR A 129 10.93 -2.81 -1.13
C THR A 129 11.03 -2.38 -2.61
N PRO A 130 12.03 -1.56 -3.00
CA PRO A 130 12.18 -1.04 -4.37
C PRO A 130 12.28 -2.10 -5.47
N ASN A 131 12.68 -3.34 -5.13
CA ASN A 131 12.67 -4.46 -6.08
C ASN A 131 11.25 -5.01 -6.38
N GLY A 132 10.23 -4.46 -5.73
CA GLY A 132 8.82 -4.86 -5.85
C GLY A 132 8.43 -6.07 -5.00
N GLY A 133 9.38 -6.72 -4.34
CA GLY A 133 9.14 -7.85 -3.45
C GLY A 133 8.73 -7.43 -2.03
N PRO A 134 8.18 -8.37 -1.23
CA PRO A 134 7.90 -8.12 0.17
C PRO A 134 9.17 -7.78 0.94
N ALA A 135 9.04 -6.94 1.96
CA ALA A 135 10.14 -6.55 2.81
C ALA A 135 10.80 -7.78 3.47
N PRO A 136 12.14 -7.91 3.43
CA PRO A 136 12.85 -8.97 4.13
C PRO A 136 12.73 -8.81 5.65
N GLU A 137 13.05 -9.88 6.38
CA GLU A 137 12.91 -9.91 7.85
C GLU A 137 13.66 -8.77 8.55
N SER A 138 14.85 -8.41 8.06
CA SER A 138 15.62 -7.28 8.61
C SER A 138 14.86 -5.95 8.55
N VAL A 139 14.11 -5.72 7.47
CA VAL A 139 13.28 -4.51 7.30
C VAL A 139 12.04 -4.59 8.18
N THR A 140 11.34 -5.72 8.20
CA THR A 140 10.13 -5.89 9.03
C THR A 140 10.45 -5.84 10.52
N GLU A 141 11.60 -6.36 10.95
CA GLU A 141 12.07 -6.25 12.32
C GLU A 141 12.43 -4.82 12.70
N ALA A 142 13.12 -4.07 11.81
CA ALA A 142 13.40 -2.66 12.05
C ALA A 142 12.11 -1.83 12.23
N ILE A 143 11.10 -2.07 11.37
CA ILE A 143 9.78 -1.44 11.49
C ILE A 143 9.15 -1.80 12.85
N PHE A 144 9.16 -3.07 13.22
CA PHE A 144 8.61 -3.51 14.52
C PHE A 144 9.31 -2.84 15.69
N GLN A 145 10.65 -2.86 15.73
CA GLN A 145 11.41 -2.22 16.79
C GLN A 145 11.07 -0.72 16.90
N ARG A 146 10.86 -0.06 15.75
CA ARG A 146 10.43 1.34 15.76
C ARG A 146 9.03 1.52 16.35
N THR A 147 8.07 0.62 16.06
CA THR A 147 6.73 0.69 16.66
C THR A 147 6.75 0.57 18.20
N THR A 148 7.71 -0.15 18.77
CA THR A 148 7.83 -0.32 20.23
C THR A 148 8.38 0.92 20.96
N SER A 149 8.96 1.86 20.22
CA SER A 149 9.59 3.08 20.77
C SER A 149 8.96 4.38 20.24
N ILE A 150 7.88 4.28 19.47
CA ILE A 150 7.23 5.45 18.88
C ILE A 150 6.51 6.28 19.95
N THR A 151 6.69 7.59 19.92
CA THR A 151 6.04 8.52 20.85
C THR A 151 5.24 9.60 20.15
N GLN A 152 5.42 9.72 18.84
CA GLN A 152 4.74 10.70 17.99
C GLN A 152 4.71 10.26 16.53
N TYR A 153 3.80 10.84 15.75
CA TYR A 153 3.77 10.73 14.30
C TYR A 153 3.42 12.07 13.67
N ASP A 154 3.80 12.24 12.40
CA ASP A 154 3.55 13.45 11.64
C ASP A 154 2.43 13.25 10.63
N THR A 155 1.54 14.23 10.53
CA THR A 155 0.43 14.29 9.59
C THR A 155 0.18 15.71 9.11
N VAL A 156 -0.72 15.90 8.15
CA VAL A 156 -1.24 17.21 7.74
C VAL A 156 -2.77 17.21 7.80
N GLU A 157 -3.36 18.38 8.01
CA GLU A 157 -4.78 18.58 7.75
C GLU A 157 -4.99 18.82 6.26
N SER A 158 -5.81 18.01 5.62
CA SER A 158 -6.21 18.18 4.22
C SER A 158 -7.62 17.66 4.01
N GLN A 159 -8.28 18.20 2.98
CA GLN A 159 -9.50 17.56 2.46
C GLN A 159 -9.15 16.17 1.90
N PRO A 160 -10.11 15.25 1.89
CA PRO A 160 -9.91 13.95 1.26
C PRO A 160 -9.46 14.11 -0.20
N ILE A 161 -8.48 13.30 -0.58
CA ILE A 161 -7.97 13.24 -1.96
C ILE A 161 -8.92 12.36 -2.78
N ASP A 162 -9.33 12.84 -3.97
CA ASP A 162 -10.02 11.99 -4.95
C ASP A 162 -9.05 10.90 -5.43
N ILE A 163 -9.38 9.65 -5.14
CA ILE A 163 -8.62 8.47 -5.56
C ILE A 163 -9.33 7.68 -6.66
N ASP A 164 -10.45 8.16 -7.18
CA ASP A 164 -11.25 7.49 -8.19
C ASP A 164 -10.95 7.99 -9.61
N THR A 165 -10.54 9.25 -9.74
CA THR A 165 -10.26 9.87 -11.02
C THR A 165 -8.76 9.79 -11.35
N LEU A 166 -8.42 9.23 -12.53
CA LEU A 166 -7.04 9.21 -13.03
C LEU A 166 -6.50 10.64 -13.18
N GLY A 167 -5.24 10.85 -12.80
CA GLY A 167 -4.60 12.15 -12.90
C GLY A 167 -3.72 12.48 -11.72
N GLU A 168 -3.31 13.73 -11.61
CA GLU A 168 -2.43 14.23 -10.56
C GLU A 168 -3.12 15.31 -9.73
N SER A 169 -2.87 15.26 -8.43
CA SER A 169 -3.23 16.28 -7.46
C SER A 169 -2.06 16.52 -6.50
N THR A 170 -2.19 17.46 -5.59
CA THR A 170 -1.14 17.73 -4.62
C THR A 170 -1.69 17.79 -3.20
N SER A 171 -0.88 17.30 -2.25
CA SER A 171 -1.09 17.48 -0.82
C SER A 171 0.19 18.10 -0.24
N GLY A 172 0.16 19.42 0.06
CA GLY A 172 1.37 20.15 0.38
C GLY A 172 2.37 20.12 -0.78
N ASN A 173 3.59 19.62 -0.51
CA ASN A 173 4.65 19.47 -1.51
C ASN A 173 4.68 18.07 -2.15
N THR A 174 3.75 17.20 -1.79
CA THR A 174 3.67 15.83 -2.29
C THR A 174 2.74 15.76 -3.49
N THR A 175 3.21 15.27 -4.62
CA THR A 175 2.37 14.92 -5.77
C THR A 175 1.68 13.58 -5.53
N ILE A 176 0.36 13.54 -5.68
CA ILE A 176 -0.43 12.31 -5.61
C ILE A 176 -0.94 12.01 -7.00
N GLN A 177 -0.52 10.89 -7.56
CA GLN A 177 -0.91 10.44 -8.88
C GLN A 177 -1.77 9.20 -8.80
N ILE A 178 -2.97 9.29 -9.34
CA ILE A 178 -3.86 8.14 -9.49
C ILE A 178 -3.54 7.44 -10.80
N VAL A 179 -3.15 6.16 -10.70
CA VAL A 179 -2.75 5.33 -11.85
C VAL A 179 -3.79 4.24 -12.11
N ASP A 180 -3.88 3.82 -13.37
CA ASP A 180 -4.73 2.68 -13.74
C ASP A 180 -4.25 1.41 -13.02
N SER A 181 -5.14 0.79 -12.27
CA SER A 181 -4.84 -0.34 -11.40
C SER A 181 -4.49 -1.64 -12.15
N VAL A 182 -4.79 -1.70 -13.44
CA VAL A 182 -4.70 -2.93 -14.25
C VAL A 182 -3.72 -2.79 -15.40
N LYS A 183 -3.70 -1.62 -16.07
CA LYS A 183 -3.02 -1.43 -17.36
C LYS A 183 -1.56 -1.88 -17.35
N ASP A 184 -0.76 -1.40 -16.41
CA ASP A 184 0.68 -1.69 -16.39
C ASP A 184 0.98 -3.17 -16.16
N TYR A 185 0.17 -3.83 -15.33
CA TYR A 185 0.31 -5.26 -15.11
C TYR A 185 -0.20 -6.08 -16.30
N ALA A 186 -1.30 -5.67 -16.92
CA ALA A 186 -1.80 -6.29 -18.16
C ALA A 186 -0.77 -6.18 -19.29
N ASP A 187 -0.17 -4.99 -19.49
CA ASP A 187 0.89 -4.77 -20.48
C ASP A 187 2.09 -5.70 -20.25
N LEU A 188 2.49 -5.89 -19.00
CA LEU A 188 3.55 -6.84 -18.64
C LEU A 188 3.14 -8.29 -18.95
N MET A 189 1.92 -8.68 -18.61
CA MET A 189 1.44 -10.04 -18.90
C MET A 189 1.40 -10.32 -20.39
N MET A 190 0.98 -9.34 -21.23
CA MET A 190 1.00 -9.49 -22.69
C MET A 190 2.41 -9.66 -23.29
N GLN A 191 3.45 -9.17 -22.59
CA GLN A 191 4.84 -9.40 -23.01
C GLN A 191 5.37 -10.78 -22.60
N LEU A 192 4.84 -11.34 -21.51
CA LEU A 192 5.30 -12.60 -20.94
C LEU A 192 4.56 -13.83 -21.47
N PHE A 193 3.30 -13.66 -21.88
CA PHE A 193 2.42 -14.75 -22.27
C PHE A 193 1.80 -14.48 -23.65
N ASP A 194 1.75 -15.51 -24.47
CA ASP A 194 1.06 -15.51 -25.76
C ASP A 194 -0.45 -15.80 -25.52
N PHE A 195 -1.21 -14.73 -25.28
CA PHE A 195 -2.66 -14.84 -25.03
C PHE A 195 -3.43 -15.36 -26.23
N GLU A 196 -2.94 -15.10 -27.45
CA GLU A 196 -3.57 -15.64 -28.67
C GLU A 196 -3.46 -17.17 -28.71
N ARG A 197 -2.29 -17.71 -28.41
CA ARG A 197 -2.08 -19.17 -28.33
C ARG A 197 -2.87 -19.80 -27.17
N ILE A 198 -2.98 -19.11 -26.04
CA ILE A 198 -3.80 -19.54 -24.91
C ILE A 198 -5.28 -19.61 -25.34
N ARG A 199 -5.79 -18.59 -26.03
CA ARG A 199 -7.16 -18.57 -26.54
C ARG A 199 -7.41 -19.73 -27.50
N GLN A 200 -6.51 -19.96 -28.46
CA GLN A 200 -6.62 -21.08 -29.41
C GLN A 200 -6.69 -22.44 -28.69
N LEU A 201 -5.95 -22.62 -27.60
CA LEU A 201 -6.04 -23.84 -26.78
C LEU A 201 -7.45 -24.05 -26.19
N PHE A 202 -8.05 -22.97 -25.63
CA PHE A 202 -9.42 -23.05 -25.12
C PHE A 202 -10.45 -23.31 -26.24
N ASP A 203 -10.33 -22.61 -27.36
CA ASP A 203 -11.23 -22.73 -28.52
C ASP A 203 -11.18 -24.13 -29.16
N SER A 204 -10.03 -24.81 -29.05
CA SER A 204 -9.86 -26.18 -29.56
C SER A 204 -10.65 -27.24 -28.82
N GLY A 205 -11.12 -26.95 -27.61
CA GLY A 205 -11.79 -27.92 -26.73
C GLY A 205 -10.87 -29.00 -26.12
N LEU A 206 -9.56 -28.95 -26.40
CA LEU A 206 -8.58 -29.90 -25.83
C LEU A 206 -8.30 -29.63 -24.35
N PHE A 207 -8.64 -28.44 -23.86
CA PHE A 207 -8.43 -28.03 -22.49
C PHE A 207 -9.65 -27.28 -21.96
N SER A 208 -10.05 -27.60 -20.74
CA SER A 208 -11.10 -26.85 -20.04
C SER A 208 -10.63 -26.43 -18.65
N MET A 209 -11.05 -25.25 -18.22
CA MET A 209 -10.73 -24.71 -16.90
C MET A 209 -11.99 -24.13 -16.26
N ARG A 210 -12.17 -24.39 -14.98
CA ARG A 210 -13.16 -23.68 -14.17
C ARG A 210 -12.40 -22.71 -13.25
N PHE A 211 -12.80 -21.47 -13.27
CA PHE A 211 -12.37 -20.46 -12.32
C PHE A 211 -13.52 -20.21 -11.34
N ASP A 212 -13.24 -20.40 -10.01
CA ASP A 212 -14.21 -20.26 -8.93
C ASP A 212 -13.84 -19.07 -8.03
#